data_ac0de137e9020650913461af836356f4
#
_entry.id   ac0de137e9020650913461af836356f4
#
_cell.length_a   1.000
_cell.length_b   1.000
_cell.length_c   1.000
_cell.angle_alpha   90.00
_cell.angle_beta   90.00
_cell.angle_gamma   90.00
#
_symmetry.space_group_name_H-M   'P 1'
#
loop_
_entity.id
_entity.type
_entity.pdbx_description
1 polymer ?
#
loop_
_entity_poly.entity_id
_entity_poly.type
_entity_poly.pdbx_seq_one_letter_code
_entity_poly.pdbx_strand_id
1 'polypeptide(L)'
;MSDGQGLWEQLAEEMEASDRAISRSTMMGLPCLRLDGAFFASLDKRSGDLIVKLAAADVAKRIERGEGRPFAPAGKVFREWLALDHDSEDVWRSALADALAFAGKK
;
A
#
# COMPACT_ATOMS: atom_id res chain seq x y z
N MET A 1 11.09 2.90 17.38
CA MET A 1 10.60 3.35 16.92
C MET A 1 10.29 3.04 15.77
N SER A 2 10.02 2.55 15.05
CA SER A 2 9.73 2.28 14.01
C SER A 2 9.16 2.48 13.47
N ASP A 3 9.38 2.27 12.57
CA ASP A 3 8.41 2.71 12.28
C ASP A 3 7.97 2.53 10.93
N GLY A 4 6.66 2.26 10.75
CA GLY A 4 6.07 2.17 9.45
C GLY A 4 6.28 3.44 8.66
N GLN A 5 6.28 4.57 9.32
CA GLN A 5 6.45 5.84 8.63
C GLN A 5 7.84 5.97 8.01
N GLY A 6 8.87 5.54 8.73
CA GLY A 6 10.22 5.58 8.18
C GLY A 6 10.37 4.66 6.99
N LEU A 7 9.82 3.47 7.08
CA LEU A 7 9.86 2.52 5.96
C LEU A 7 9.06 3.05 4.77
N TRP A 8 7.89 3.65 5.03
CA TRP A 8 7.09 4.26 3.97
C TRP A 8 7.87 5.31 3.21
N GLU A 9 8.53 6.24 3.95
CA GLU A 9 9.29 7.31 3.30
C GLU A 9 10.40 6.74 2.42
N GLN A 10 11.11 5.73 2.92
CA GLN A 10 12.18 5.12 2.16
C GLN A 10 11.65 4.49 0.86
N LEU A 11 10.59 3.70 0.97
CA LEU A 11 10.07 3.00 -0.19
C LEU A 11 9.39 3.94 -1.18
N ALA A 12 8.69 4.94 -0.67
CA ALA A 12 8.04 5.92 -1.54
C ALA A 12 9.08 6.69 -2.36
N GLU A 13 10.18 7.08 -1.73
CA GLU A 13 11.24 7.79 -2.41
C GLU A 13 11.86 6.92 -3.51
N GLU A 14 12.10 5.65 -3.19
CA GLU A 14 12.65 4.72 -4.18
C GLU A 14 11.71 4.55 -5.38
N MET A 15 10.43 4.45 -5.12
CA MET A 15 9.47 4.27 -6.20
C MET A 15 9.35 5.49 -7.08
N GLU A 16 9.33 6.68 -6.48
CA GLU A 16 9.30 7.91 -7.27
C GLU A 16 10.53 8.02 -8.16
N ALA A 17 11.68 7.62 -7.64
CA ALA A 17 12.93 7.69 -8.40
C ALA A 17 12.94 6.69 -9.55
N SER A 18 12.20 5.58 -9.41
CA SER A 18 12.26 4.52 -10.41
C SER A 18 11.31 4.74 -11.58
N ASP A 19 10.28 5.58 -11.42
CA ASP A 19 9.28 5.75 -12.48
C ASP A 19 8.63 7.14 -12.38
N ARG A 20 8.69 7.88 -13.47
CA ARG A 20 8.13 9.24 -13.51
C ARG A 20 6.62 9.27 -13.35
N ALA A 21 5.96 8.18 -13.69
CA ALA A 21 4.51 8.10 -13.58
C ALA A 21 4.05 7.96 -12.12
N ILE A 22 4.99 7.65 -11.22
CA ILE A 22 4.67 7.53 -9.80
C ILE A 22 4.85 8.88 -9.13
N SER A 23 3.84 9.33 -8.41
CA SER A 23 3.90 10.59 -7.69
C SER A 23 3.31 10.44 -6.30
N ARG A 24 3.76 11.28 -5.40
CA ARG A 24 3.19 11.34 -4.05
C ARG A 24 2.00 12.27 -4.04
N SER A 25 1.04 11.95 -3.21
CA SER A 25 -0.14 12.78 -3.05
C SER A 25 -0.70 12.54 -1.66
N THR A 26 -1.87 13.09 -1.38
CA THR A 26 -2.58 12.81 -0.14
C THR A 26 -4.00 12.38 -0.47
N MET A 27 -4.56 11.56 0.40
CA MET A 27 -5.93 11.12 0.27
C MET A 27 -6.51 11.15 1.67
N MET A 28 -7.46 12.05 1.90
CA MET A 28 -8.08 12.23 3.21
C MET A 28 -7.04 12.52 4.30
N GLY A 29 -6.02 13.30 3.93
CA GLY A 29 -4.99 13.69 4.88
C GLY A 29 -3.88 12.66 5.09
N LEU A 30 -3.95 11.52 4.41
CA LEU A 30 -2.93 10.47 4.53
C LEU A 30 -2.00 10.48 3.33
N PRO A 31 -0.70 10.22 3.55
CA PRO A 31 0.20 10.13 2.41
C PRO A 31 -0.17 8.96 1.50
N CYS A 32 -0.04 9.13 0.22
CA CYS A 32 -0.34 8.07 -0.73
C CYS A 32 0.54 8.17 -1.95
N LEU A 33 0.51 7.12 -2.76
CA LEU A 33 1.23 7.05 -4.03
C LEU A 33 0.23 6.83 -5.15
N ARG A 34 0.50 7.47 -6.29
CA ARG A 34 -0.31 7.33 -7.50
C ARG A 34 0.57 6.86 -8.65
N LEU A 35 -0.03 6.07 -9.53
CA LEU A 35 0.57 5.77 -10.83
C LEU A 35 -0.34 6.38 -11.89
N ASP A 36 0.17 7.40 -12.61
CA ASP A 36 -0.62 8.12 -13.60
C ASP A 36 -1.97 8.59 -13.05
N GLY A 37 -1.96 9.05 -11.80
CA GLY A 37 -3.15 9.57 -11.17
C GLY A 37 -4.00 8.55 -10.44
N ALA A 38 -3.70 7.26 -10.58
CA ALA A 38 -4.45 6.21 -9.88
C ALA A 38 -3.78 5.87 -8.56
N PHE A 39 -4.51 5.96 -7.46
CA PHE A 39 -3.96 5.62 -6.15
C PHE A 39 -3.69 4.12 -6.06
N PHE A 40 -2.53 3.74 -5.56
CA PHE A 40 -2.24 2.32 -5.39
C PHE A 40 -1.66 1.99 -4.01
N ALA A 41 -1.26 2.99 -3.24
CA ALA A 41 -0.71 2.75 -1.90
C ALA A 41 -0.92 3.95 -1.02
N SER A 42 -0.99 3.71 0.28
CA SER A 42 -1.16 4.76 1.28
C SER A 42 -0.55 4.30 2.59
N LEU A 43 -0.28 5.23 3.47
CA LEU A 43 0.19 4.94 4.83
C LEU A 43 -0.88 5.36 5.82
N ASP A 44 -1.25 4.44 6.70
CA ASP A 44 -2.13 4.79 7.82
C ASP A 44 -1.24 5.33 8.94
N LYS A 45 -1.29 6.63 9.16
CA LYS A 45 -0.41 7.25 10.15
C LYS A 45 -0.71 6.82 11.59
N ARG A 46 -1.93 6.38 11.84
CA ARG A 46 -2.28 5.97 13.20
C ARG A 46 -1.61 4.67 13.59
N SER A 47 -1.65 3.70 12.68
CA SER A 47 -1.13 2.37 12.97
C SER A 47 0.26 2.15 12.41
N GLY A 48 0.66 2.95 11.43
CA GLY A 48 1.91 2.71 10.73
C GLY A 48 1.78 1.65 9.66
N ASP A 49 0.55 1.23 9.34
CA ASP A 49 0.33 0.17 8.35
C ASP A 49 0.44 0.69 6.93
N LEU A 50 0.93 -0.16 6.06
CA LEU A 50 0.88 0.10 4.63
C LEU A 50 -0.46 -0.37 4.10
N ILE A 51 -1.11 0.47 3.31
CA ILE A 51 -2.37 0.12 2.66
C ILE A 51 -2.10 0.06 1.16
N VAL A 52 -2.40 -1.07 0.53
CA VAL A 52 -2.17 -1.23 -0.91
C VAL A 52 -3.43 -1.68 -1.61
N LYS A 53 -3.56 -1.30 -2.87
CA LYS A 53 -4.70 -1.69 -3.69
C LYS A 53 -4.30 -2.85 -4.59
N LEU A 54 -5.03 -3.94 -4.50
CA LEU A 54 -4.78 -5.16 -5.26
C LEU A 54 -6.10 -5.69 -5.77
N ALA A 55 -6.05 -6.62 -6.73
CA ALA A 55 -7.26 -7.34 -7.11
C ALA A 55 -7.81 -8.07 -5.89
N ALA A 56 -9.14 -8.15 -5.80
CA ALA A 56 -9.77 -8.75 -4.62
C ALA A 56 -9.28 -10.17 -4.34
N ALA A 57 -9.04 -10.96 -5.39
CA ALA A 57 -8.52 -12.31 -5.22
C ALA A 57 -7.13 -12.33 -4.61
N ASP A 58 -6.30 -11.37 -4.98
CA ASP A 58 -4.94 -11.28 -4.44
C ASP A 58 -4.96 -10.83 -2.99
N VAL A 59 -5.86 -9.91 -2.64
CA VAL A 59 -6.04 -9.51 -1.26
C VAL A 59 -6.39 -10.73 -0.41
N ALA A 60 -7.36 -11.52 -0.88
CA ALA A 60 -7.79 -12.71 -0.14
C ALA A 60 -6.64 -13.71 0.04
N LYS A 61 -5.85 -13.92 -1.00
CA LYS A 61 -4.73 -14.85 -0.91
C LYS A 61 -3.68 -14.42 0.10
N ARG A 62 -3.38 -13.13 0.14
CA ARG A 62 -2.38 -12.63 1.08
C ARG A 62 -2.89 -12.76 2.51
N ILE A 63 -4.17 -12.48 2.73
CA ILE A 63 -4.75 -12.63 4.06
C ILE A 63 -4.66 -14.09 4.51
N GLU A 64 -4.96 -15.03 3.60
CA GLU A 64 -4.87 -16.45 3.92
C GLU A 64 -3.45 -16.87 4.33
N ARG A 65 -2.45 -16.23 3.74
CA ARG A 65 -1.06 -16.54 4.07
C ARG A 65 -0.56 -15.79 5.30
N GLY A 66 -1.41 -15.00 5.93
CA GLY A 66 -1.02 -14.22 7.08
C GLY A 66 -0.23 -12.97 6.75
N GLU A 67 -0.31 -12.50 5.49
CA GLU A 67 0.45 -11.34 5.03
C GLU A 67 -0.39 -10.09 4.98
N GLY A 68 -1.26 -9.89 5.91
CA GLY A 68 -2.04 -8.67 5.93
C GLY A 68 -3.43 -8.89 6.49
N ARG A 69 -4.18 -7.82 6.56
CA ARG A 69 -5.53 -7.82 7.12
C ARG A 69 -6.48 -7.10 6.19
N PRO A 70 -7.78 -7.37 6.30
CA PRO A 70 -8.75 -6.58 5.54
C PRO A 70 -8.65 -5.11 5.93
N PHE A 71 -8.73 -4.23 4.94
CA PHE A 71 -8.81 -2.81 5.21
C PHE A 71 -10.27 -2.46 5.44
N ALA A 72 -10.61 -2.12 6.67
CA ALA A 72 -12.00 -1.93 7.06
C ALA A 72 -12.18 -0.71 7.94
N PRO A 73 -11.91 0.50 7.40
CA PRO A 73 -12.13 1.71 8.16
C PRO A 73 -13.62 1.87 8.46
N ALA A 74 -13.94 2.25 9.68
CA ALA A 74 -15.32 2.44 10.10
C ALA A 74 -16.18 1.19 9.91
N GLY A 75 -15.56 0.01 9.91
CA GLY A 75 -16.29 -1.26 9.86
C GLY A 75 -16.69 -1.73 8.48
N LYS A 76 -16.42 -0.95 7.44
CA LYS A 76 -16.75 -1.36 6.07
C LYS A 76 -15.51 -1.92 5.39
N VAL A 77 -15.60 -3.15 4.91
CA VAL A 77 -14.47 -3.82 4.26
C VAL A 77 -14.35 -3.37 2.81
N PHE A 78 -13.15 -2.95 2.43
CA PHE A 78 -12.84 -2.63 1.04
C PHE A 78 -12.03 -3.78 0.46
N ARG A 79 -12.65 -4.57 -0.42
CA ARG A 79 -12.09 -5.85 -0.88
C ARG A 79 -10.82 -5.74 -1.69
N GLU A 80 -10.61 -4.59 -2.32
CA GLU A 80 -9.41 -4.36 -3.13
C GLU A 80 -8.32 -3.62 -2.39
N TRP A 81 -8.42 -3.49 -1.09
CA TRP A 81 -7.41 -2.84 -0.28
C TRP A 81 -6.96 -3.78 0.82
N LEU A 82 -5.66 -3.80 1.05
CA LEU A 82 -5.04 -4.68 2.03
C LEU A 82 -4.22 -3.84 2.98
N ALA A 83 -4.32 -4.13 4.28
CA ALA A 83 -3.54 -3.46 5.32
C ALA A 83 -2.41 -4.38 5.77
N LEU A 84 -1.19 -3.85 5.81
CA LEU A 84 0.00 -4.63 6.16
C LEU A 84 0.73 -3.99 7.34
N ASP A 85 1.09 -4.81 8.33
CA ASP A 85 1.92 -4.36 9.45
C ASP A 85 3.30 -3.97 8.96
N HIS A 86 4.03 -3.24 9.78
CA HIS A 86 5.37 -2.82 9.44
C HIS A 86 6.45 -3.81 9.90
N ASP A 87 6.08 -5.08 10.04
CA ASP A 87 6.99 -6.11 10.52
C ASP A 87 8.03 -6.55 9.49
N SER A 88 7.73 -6.43 8.22
CA SER A 88 8.60 -6.98 7.20
C SER A 88 8.69 -6.06 6.00
N GLU A 89 9.89 -5.53 5.79
CA GLU A 89 10.15 -4.72 4.62
C GLU A 89 9.97 -5.52 3.33
N ASP A 90 10.33 -6.80 3.35
CA ASP A 90 10.19 -7.64 2.16
C ASP A 90 8.74 -7.81 1.75
N VAL A 91 7.85 -7.96 2.73
CA VAL A 91 6.43 -8.07 2.44
C VAL A 91 5.90 -6.75 1.86
N TRP A 92 6.33 -5.63 2.42
CA TRP A 92 5.94 -4.32 1.90
C TRP A 92 6.41 -4.14 0.45
N ARG A 93 7.66 -4.50 0.17
CA ARG A 93 8.18 -4.36 -1.20
C ARG A 93 7.42 -5.24 -2.18
N SER A 94 7.13 -6.47 -1.79
CA SER A 94 6.36 -7.38 -2.61
C SER A 94 4.95 -6.84 -2.87
N ALA A 95 4.29 -6.36 -1.82
CA ALA A 95 2.94 -5.85 -1.94
C ALA A 95 2.89 -4.59 -2.79
N LEU A 96 3.87 -3.70 -2.64
CA LEU A 96 3.93 -2.49 -3.46
C LEU A 96 4.16 -2.82 -4.93
N ALA A 97 5.00 -3.82 -5.22
CA ALA A 97 5.22 -4.24 -6.61
C ALA A 97 3.93 -4.79 -7.22
N ASP A 98 3.20 -5.59 -6.47
CA ASP A 98 1.93 -6.13 -6.95
C ASP A 98 0.89 -5.03 -7.14
N ALA A 99 0.86 -4.07 -6.21
CA ALA A 99 -0.09 -2.96 -6.31
C ALA A 99 0.21 -2.08 -7.52
N LEU A 100 1.49 -1.85 -7.77
CA LEU A 100 1.89 -1.08 -8.94
C LEU A 100 1.50 -1.79 -10.23
N ALA A 101 1.70 -3.09 -10.29
CA ALA A 101 1.31 -3.88 -11.46
C ALA A 101 -0.21 -3.83 -11.67
N PHE A 102 -0.97 -3.90 -10.58
CA PHE A 102 -2.43 -3.83 -10.67
C PHE A 102 -2.89 -2.45 -11.16
N ALA A 103 -2.27 -1.40 -10.65
CA ALA A 103 -2.62 -0.03 -11.05
C ALA A 103 -2.29 0.22 -12.52
N GLY A 104 -1.29 -0.44 -13.04
CA GLY A 104 -0.90 -0.28 -14.44
C GLY A 104 -1.73 -1.07 -15.44
N LYS A 105 -2.61 -1.95 -14.96
CA LYS A 105 -3.47 -2.70 -15.86
C LYS A 105 -4.62 -1.85 -16.34
N LYS A 106 -4.97 -2.03 -17.57
CA LYS A 106 -6.08 -1.30 -18.16
C LYS A 106 -7.18 -2.21 -18.61
#